data_1be15596ce764e731a6bd326b8b048d3
#
_entry.id   1be15596ce764e731a6bd326b8b048d3
#
_cell.length_a   1.000
_cell.length_b   1.000
_cell.length_c   1.000
_cell.angle_alpha   90.00
_cell.angle_beta   90.00
_cell.angle_gamma   90.00
#
_symmetry.space_group_name_H-M   'P 1'
#
loop_
_entity.id
_entity.type
_entity.pdbx_description
1 polymer ?
#
loop_
_entity_poly.entity_id
_entity_poly.type
_entity_poly.pdbx_seq_one_letter_code
_entity_poly.pdbx_strand_id
1 'polypeptide(L)'
;MELWKSDGTDVGTVMVKDIHSGVNPSYPHELTAVGSTLYFAASDGSSGWKLWKSDGSSSGTLMVKDITPGPYSLVELTSFGDDLYFMANDGNSGYELWRSDGTTNGTFMVKDTEGAISNSNQYFGTYYIEYFHLSVLDDTLYFVANDGTNGFELWKYSL
;
A
#
# COMPACT_ATOMS: atom_id res chain seq x y z
N MET A 1 -15.36 -5.37 -9.58
CA MET A 1 -14.02 -6.07 -9.59
C MET A 1 -13.65 -6.29 -8.14
N GLU A 2 -13.42 -7.54 -7.74
CA GLU A 2 -13.07 -7.95 -6.38
C GLU A 2 -11.81 -8.81 -6.40
N LEU A 3 -11.28 -9.20 -5.21
CA LEU A 3 -10.16 -10.13 -5.10
C LEU A 3 -10.62 -11.55 -5.45
N TRP A 4 -9.94 -12.19 -6.38
CA TRP A 4 -10.18 -13.55 -6.81
C TRP A 4 -8.93 -14.40 -6.61
N LYS A 5 -9.13 -15.70 -6.47
CA LYS A 5 -8.07 -16.71 -6.49
C LYS A 5 -8.41 -17.83 -7.46
N SER A 6 -7.40 -18.55 -7.93
CA SER A 6 -7.56 -19.70 -8.82
C SER A 6 -6.51 -20.77 -8.51
N ASP A 7 -6.88 -22.03 -8.66
CA ASP A 7 -5.99 -23.19 -8.72
C ASP A 7 -5.77 -23.69 -10.16
N GLY A 8 -6.24 -22.90 -11.16
CA GLY A 8 -6.18 -23.22 -12.59
C GLY A 8 -7.40 -23.96 -13.10
N THR A 9 -8.40 -24.25 -12.25
CA THR A 9 -9.66 -24.88 -12.66
C THR A 9 -10.83 -23.90 -12.57
N ASP A 10 -11.90 -24.16 -13.31
CA ASP A 10 -13.12 -23.35 -13.26
C ASP A 10 -13.74 -23.36 -11.84
N VAL A 11 -13.75 -24.52 -11.18
CA VAL A 11 -14.30 -24.69 -9.83
C VAL A 11 -13.44 -24.02 -8.77
N GLY A 12 -12.12 -24.03 -8.94
CA GLY A 12 -11.16 -23.39 -8.03
C GLY A 12 -10.95 -21.91 -8.30
N THR A 13 -11.55 -21.37 -9.37
CA THR A 13 -11.53 -19.93 -9.66
C THR A 13 -12.71 -19.25 -8.97
N VAL A 14 -12.45 -18.67 -7.80
CA VAL A 14 -13.50 -18.13 -6.92
C VAL A 14 -13.16 -16.73 -6.39
N MET A 15 -14.19 -15.94 -6.17
CA MET A 15 -14.05 -14.68 -5.45
C MET A 15 -13.68 -14.96 -3.99
N VAL A 16 -12.63 -14.32 -3.49
CA VAL A 16 -12.17 -14.48 -2.10
C VAL A 16 -13.11 -13.76 -1.15
N LYS A 17 -13.44 -12.51 -1.48
CA LYS A 17 -14.33 -11.67 -0.67
C LYS A 17 -14.96 -10.58 -1.51
N ASP A 18 -16.25 -10.28 -1.23
CA ASP A 18 -16.93 -9.07 -1.66
C ASP A 18 -16.56 -7.95 -0.67
N ILE A 19 -15.50 -7.18 -1.02
CA ILE A 19 -14.93 -6.13 -0.15
C ILE A 19 -15.82 -4.88 -0.21
N HIS A 20 -16.21 -4.47 -1.43
CA HIS A 20 -17.17 -3.40 -1.63
C HIS A 20 -18.54 -4.01 -1.93
N SER A 21 -19.31 -4.21 -0.89
CA SER A 21 -20.58 -4.93 -0.97
C SER A 21 -21.49 -4.50 -2.12
N GLY A 22 -21.98 -5.47 -2.89
CA GLY A 22 -22.94 -5.28 -3.95
C GLY A 22 -22.31 -5.24 -5.35
N VAL A 23 -22.79 -4.32 -6.22
CA VAL A 23 -22.36 -4.26 -7.63
C VAL A 23 -21.11 -3.41 -7.86
N ASN A 24 -20.71 -2.66 -6.87
CA ASN A 24 -19.55 -1.77 -6.97
C ASN A 24 -18.25 -2.55 -6.82
N PRO A 25 -17.21 -2.16 -7.52
CA PRO A 25 -15.90 -2.82 -7.42
C PRO A 25 -15.06 -2.26 -6.28
N SER A 26 -14.27 -3.12 -5.63
CA SER A 26 -13.25 -2.73 -4.64
C SER A 26 -11.91 -2.37 -5.26
N TYR A 27 -11.70 -2.69 -6.54
CA TYR A 27 -10.46 -2.42 -7.29
C TYR A 27 -9.17 -2.84 -6.57
N PRO A 28 -8.97 -4.13 -6.22
CA PRO A 28 -7.74 -4.55 -5.58
C PRO A 28 -6.53 -4.32 -6.50
N HIS A 29 -5.48 -3.70 -5.97
CA HIS A 29 -4.23 -3.43 -6.70
C HIS A 29 -3.04 -3.44 -5.74
N GLU A 30 -1.81 -3.29 -6.25
CA GLU A 30 -0.57 -3.38 -5.47
C GLU A 30 -0.44 -4.72 -4.72
N LEU A 31 -0.79 -5.83 -5.38
CA LEU A 31 -0.81 -7.15 -4.75
C LEU A 31 0.61 -7.63 -4.43
N THR A 32 0.94 -7.74 -3.14
CA THR A 32 2.28 -8.09 -2.67
C THR A 32 2.22 -9.18 -1.60
N ALA A 33 2.99 -10.24 -1.79
CA ALA A 33 3.09 -11.33 -0.81
C ALA A 33 4.23 -11.07 0.18
N VAL A 34 3.92 -11.22 1.48
CA VAL A 34 4.89 -11.26 2.57
C VAL A 34 4.66 -12.57 3.33
N GLY A 35 5.61 -13.48 3.23
CA GLY A 35 5.42 -14.83 3.74
C GLY A 35 4.20 -15.51 3.10
N SER A 36 3.25 -15.96 3.94
CA SER A 36 1.98 -16.57 3.50
C SER A 36 0.80 -15.60 3.44
N THR A 37 1.04 -14.31 3.59
CA THR A 37 0.01 -13.27 3.61
C THR A 37 0.10 -12.43 2.35
N LEU A 38 -1.03 -12.25 1.65
CA LEU A 38 -1.16 -11.30 0.55
C LEU A 38 -1.60 -9.95 1.12
N TYR A 39 -0.87 -8.90 0.80
CA TYR A 39 -1.26 -7.51 1.07
C TYR A 39 -1.67 -6.82 -0.22
N PHE A 40 -2.59 -5.87 -0.11
CA PHE A 40 -3.07 -5.11 -1.27
C PHE A 40 -3.81 -3.85 -0.85
N ALA A 41 -3.97 -2.93 -1.78
CA ALA A 41 -4.84 -1.78 -1.62
C ALA A 41 -6.24 -2.10 -2.19
N ALA A 42 -7.30 -1.71 -1.49
CA ALA A 42 -8.67 -1.84 -1.98
C ALA A 42 -9.61 -0.82 -1.32
N SER A 43 -10.72 -0.51 -1.98
CA SER A 43 -11.79 0.35 -1.47
C SER A 43 -12.96 -0.50 -0.97
N ASP A 44 -13.47 -0.20 0.23
CA ASP A 44 -14.69 -0.79 0.79
C ASP A 44 -15.96 0.04 0.52
N GLY A 45 -15.83 1.08 -0.33
CA GLY A 45 -16.92 2.00 -0.65
C GLY A 45 -17.00 3.22 0.27
N SER A 46 -16.25 3.26 1.35
CA SER A 46 -15.98 4.50 2.08
C SER A 46 -14.86 5.31 1.40
N SER A 47 -14.46 6.44 1.94
CA SER A 47 -13.45 7.28 1.30
C SER A 47 -12.09 6.60 1.19
N GLY A 48 -11.48 6.65 0.00
CA GLY A 48 -10.08 6.29 -0.26
C GLY A 48 -9.78 4.80 -0.36
N TRP A 49 -8.49 4.55 -0.58
CA TRP A 49 -7.89 3.22 -0.63
C TRP A 49 -7.35 2.85 0.75
N LYS A 50 -7.55 1.60 1.16
CA LYS A 50 -7.13 1.08 2.46
C LYS A 50 -6.15 -0.06 2.28
N LEU A 51 -5.30 -0.28 3.26
CA LEU A 51 -4.44 -1.45 3.31
C LEU A 51 -5.26 -2.66 3.78
N TRP A 52 -5.25 -3.70 2.96
CA TRP A 52 -5.89 -4.98 3.21
C TRP A 52 -4.87 -6.10 3.24
N LYS A 53 -5.22 -7.20 3.91
CA LYS A 53 -4.48 -8.45 3.88
C LYS A 53 -5.42 -9.64 3.65
N SER A 54 -4.88 -10.75 3.13
CA SER A 54 -5.62 -11.98 2.90
C SER A 54 -4.72 -13.21 3.08
N ASP A 55 -5.26 -14.27 3.66
CA ASP A 55 -4.72 -15.63 3.64
C ASP A 55 -5.36 -16.50 2.52
N GLY A 56 -6.14 -15.88 1.63
CA GLY A 56 -6.89 -16.53 0.58
C GLY A 56 -8.28 -17.04 1.01
N SER A 57 -8.69 -16.82 2.27
CA SER A 57 -10.05 -17.08 2.74
C SER A 57 -10.84 -15.76 2.91
N SER A 58 -12.18 -15.84 2.87
CA SER A 58 -13.04 -14.69 3.10
C SER A 58 -12.92 -14.16 4.54
N SER A 59 -12.75 -15.04 5.53
CA SER A 59 -12.58 -14.67 6.95
C SER A 59 -11.20 -14.08 7.24
N GLY A 60 -10.17 -14.52 6.53
CA GLY A 60 -8.79 -14.01 6.65
C GLY A 60 -8.50 -12.80 5.75
N THR A 61 -9.48 -12.37 4.96
CA THR A 61 -9.38 -11.13 4.17
C THR A 61 -9.92 -9.97 5.00
N LEU A 62 -9.02 -9.14 5.52
CA LEU A 62 -9.31 -8.11 6.52
C LEU A 62 -8.63 -6.79 6.16
N MET A 63 -9.27 -5.68 6.50
CA MET A 63 -8.63 -4.37 6.48
C MET A 63 -7.58 -4.31 7.60
N VAL A 64 -6.36 -3.94 7.27
CA VAL A 64 -5.26 -3.73 8.22
C VAL A 64 -5.36 -2.34 8.82
N LYS A 65 -5.45 -1.34 7.96
CA LYS A 65 -5.52 0.06 8.37
C LYS A 65 -6.15 0.95 7.31
N ASP A 66 -6.96 1.88 7.77
CA ASP A 66 -7.39 3.06 7.02
C ASP A 66 -6.35 4.17 7.28
N ILE A 67 -5.52 4.46 6.29
CA ILE A 67 -4.41 5.42 6.45
C ILE A 67 -4.87 6.81 6.06
N THR A 68 -5.60 6.94 4.96
CA THR A 68 -6.11 8.25 4.52
C THR A 68 -7.40 8.18 3.72
N PRO A 69 -8.21 9.25 3.79
CA PRO A 69 -9.28 9.49 2.85
C PRO A 69 -8.73 10.09 1.54
N GLY A 70 -8.54 9.29 0.50
CA GLY A 70 -8.17 9.82 -0.83
C GLY A 70 -7.85 8.72 -1.84
N PRO A 71 -8.03 9.00 -3.14
CA PRO A 71 -7.53 8.13 -4.19
C PRO A 71 -5.99 8.19 -4.23
N TYR A 72 -5.36 7.06 -4.53
CA TYR A 72 -3.89 6.92 -4.66
C TYR A 72 -3.10 7.13 -3.36
N SER A 73 -3.69 6.85 -2.20
CA SER A 73 -3.02 7.04 -0.90
C SER A 73 -2.02 5.95 -0.53
N LEU A 74 -1.97 4.84 -1.26
CA LEU A 74 -1.11 3.67 -1.04
C LEU A 74 -0.49 3.22 -2.35
N VAL A 75 0.84 3.15 -2.41
CA VAL A 75 1.59 2.72 -3.60
C VAL A 75 2.87 2.00 -3.21
N GLU A 76 3.47 1.27 -4.16
CA GLU A 76 4.78 0.62 -4.02
C GLU A 76 4.85 -0.38 -2.86
N LEU A 77 3.84 -1.24 -2.73
CA LEU A 77 3.84 -2.28 -1.72
C LEU A 77 5.00 -3.27 -1.98
N THR A 78 5.91 -3.37 -1.03
CA THR A 78 7.17 -4.11 -1.15
C THR A 78 7.41 -4.99 0.07
N SER A 79 7.70 -6.26 -0.14
CA SER A 79 8.14 -7.19 0.92
C SER A 79 9.60 -6.93 1.27
N PHE A 80 9.89 -6.71 2.56
CA PHE A 80 11.26 -6.58 3.06
C PHE A 80 11.37 -7.18 4.46
N GLY A 81 12.22 -8.18 4.60
CA GLY A 81 12.22 -9.05 5.77
C GLY A 81 10.87 -9.75 5.94
N ASP A 82 10.34 -9.75 7.15
CA ASP A 82 9.04 -10.34 7.50
C ASP A 82 7.88 -9.34 7.43
N ASP A 83 8.15 -8.11 6.94
CA ASP A 83 7.20 -7.01 6.93
C ASP A 83 6.89 -6.50 5.53
N LEU A 84 5.77 -5.79 5.44
CA LEU A 84 5.42 -4.99 4.29
C LEU A 84 5.96 -3.57 4.48
N TYR A 85 6.57 -3.01 3.44
CA TYR A 85 6.91 -1.59 3.33
C TYR A 85 6.18 -0.98 2.14
N PHE A 86 5.80 0.28 2.25
CA PHE A 86 5.03 0.96 1.21
C PHE A 86 5.10 2.48 1.36
N MET A 87 4.77 3.19 0.31
CA MET A 87 4.59 4.63 0.36
C MET A 87 3.12 4.95 0.60
N ALA A 88 2.82 5.81 1.57
CA ALA A 88 1.46 6.25 1.83
C ALA A 88 1.40 7.70 2.29
N ASN A 89 0.29 8.35 1.91
CA ASN A 89 -0.02 9.73 2.30
C ASN A 89 -1.15 9.73 3.32
N ASP A 90 -0.89 10.21 4.53
CA ASP A 90 -1.86 10.30 5.62
C ASP A 90 -2.72 11.58 5.59
N GLY A 91 -2.55 12.40 4.55
CA GLY A 91 -3.25 13.66 4.38
C GLY A 91 -2.59 14.87 5.05
N ASN A 92 -1.50 14.66 5.81
CA ASN A 92 -0.80 15.72 6.54
C ASN A 92 0.62 15.95 6.04
N SER A 93 1.40 14.85 5.88
CA SER A 93 2.84 14.92 5.61
C SER A 93 3.20 14.59 4.15
N GLY A 94 2.24 14.34 3.27
CA GLY A 94 2.50 13.84 1.92
C GLY A 94 2.75 12.34 1.88
N TYR A 95 3.51 11.86 0.89
CA TYR A 95 3.88 10.45 0.80
C TYR A 95 5.12 10.17 1.63
N GLU A 96 4.97 9.27 2.58
CA GLU A 96 6.02 8.83 3.49
C GLU A 96 6.24 7.32 3.42
N LEU A 97 7.38 6.87 3.94
CA LEU A 97 7.65 5.44 4.09
C LEU A 97 6.89 4.88 5.30
N TRP A 98 6.08 3.86 5.05
CA TRP A 98 5.33 3.12 6.06
C TRP A 98 5.79 1.67 6.14
N ARG A 99 5.58 1.06 7.32
CA ARG A 99 5.80 -0.36 7.58
C ARG A 99 4.53 -0.98 8.15
N SER A 100 4.31 -2.27 7.88
CA SER A 100 3.22 -3.06 8.45
C SER A 100 3.67 -4.49 8.73
N ASP A 101 3.39 -4.98 9.95
CA ASP A 101 3.44 -6.39 10.34
C ASP A 101 2.09 -7.11 10.11
N GLY A 102 1.14 -6.45 9.48
CA GLY A 102 -0.21 -6.93 9.24
C GLY A 102 -1.18 -6.69 10.39
N THR A 103 -0.79 -5.95 11.42
CA THR A 103 -1.68 -5.48 12.48
C THR A 103 -1.89 -3.96 12.37
N THR A 104 -3.02 -3.47 12.90
CA THR A 104 -3.30 -2.03 12.91
C THR A 104 -2.24 -1.25 13.71
N ASN A 105 -1.77 -1.81 14.84
CA ASN A 105 -0.78 -1.17 15.69
C ASN A 105 0.64 -1.28 15.13
N GLY A 106 0.97 -2.37 14.44
CA GLY A 106 2.24 -2.56 13.76
C GLY A 106 2.30 -1.91 12.37
N THR A 107 1.25 -1.17 11.97
CA THR A 107 1.22 -0.36 10.75
C THR A 107 1.41 1.10 11.10
N PHE A 108 2.58 1.67 10.77
CA PHE A 108 2.95 3.04 11.13
C PHE A 108 3.94 3.65 10.13
N MET A 109 4.02 4.96 10.12
CA MET A 109 5.01 5.73 9.39
C MET A 109 6.40 5.48 9.98
N VAL A 110 7.35 5.04 9.15
CA VAL A 110 8.73 4.75 9.58
C VAL A 110 9.49 6.05 9.82
N LYS A 111 9.29 7.01 8.93
CA LYS A 111 9.95 8.31 8.98
C LYS A 111 9.08 9.35 8.28
N ASP A 112 8.93 10.49 8.95
CA ASP A 112 8.51 11.75 8.33
C ASP A 112 9.78 12.41 7.76
N THR A 113 9.86 12.55 6.46
CA THR A 113 11.02 13.12 5.76
C THR A 113 10.96 14.64 5.69
N GLU A 114 10.20 15.32 6.54
CA GLU A 114 9.95 16.75 6.64
C GLU A 114 10.17 17.52 5.33
N GLY A 115 9.14 17.74 4.59
CA GLY A 115 9.20 18.38 3.28
C GLY A 115 8.59 17.51 2.20
N ALA A 116 8.07 16.36 2.56
CA ALA A 116 7.10 15.69 1.73
C ALA A 116 6.15 16.75 1.21
N ILE A 117 5.91 16.73 -0.05
CA ILE A 117 5.14 17.75 -0.78
C ILE A 117 3.84 18.01 0.00
N SER A 118 3.89 18.98 0.91
CA SER A 118 2.81 19.33 1.84
C SER A 118 1.63 20.00 1.12
N ASN A 119 1.57 19.87 -0.19
CA ASN A 119 0.48 20.36 -1.01
C ASN A 119 -0.04 19.24 -1.90
N SER A 120 -0.78 18.33 -1.28
CA SER A 120 -1.67 17.38 -1.96
C SER A 120 -2.70 18.05 -2.90
N ASN A 121 -2.70 19.38 -3.01
CA ASN A 121 -3.48 20.16 -3.97
C ASN A 121 -2.69 20.65 -5.18
N GLN A 122 -1.41 20.36 -5.28
CA GLN A 122 -0.81 20.51 -6.59
C GLN A 122 -1.25 19.32 -7.44
N TYR A 123 -2.19 19.58 -8.30
CA TYR A 123 -2.49 18.88 -9.54
C TYR A 123 -1.18 18.67 -10.32
N PHE A 124 -0.38 17.74 -9.86
CA PHE A 124 0.52 17.07 -10.76
C PHE A 124 -0.37 16.07 -11.49
N GLY A 125 -0.69 16.42 -12.72
CA GLY A 125 -1.47 15.56 -13.57
C GLY A 125 -0.93 14.13 -13.54
N THR A 126 -1.70 13.18 -13.95
CA THR A 126 -1.62 11.70 -14.04
C THR A 126 -0.22 11.04 -14.15
N TYR A 127 0.89 11.73 -13.94
CA TYR A 127 2.25 11.33 -14.30
C TYR A 127 3.22 11.19 -13.11
N TYR A 128 2.85 11.40 -11.87
CA TYR A 128 3.82 11.52 -10.77
C TYR A 128 3.86 10.35 -9.76
N ILE A 129 3.05 9.32 -9.95
CA ILE A 129 3.18 8.06 -9.19
C ILE A 129 4.45 7.30 -9.60
N GLU A 130 5.06 7.64 -10.73
CA GLU A 130 6.23 6.96 -11.29
C GLU A 130 7.56 7.26 -10.53
N TYR A 131 7.56 8.13 -9.52
CA TYR A 131 8.80 8.49 -8.82
C TYR A 131 8.99 7.82 -7.45
N PHE A 132 7.96 7.16 -6.94
CA PHE A 132 8.08 6.40 -5.70
C PHE A 132 8.44 4.96 -6.03
N HIS A 133 9.71 4.63 -5.97
CA HIS A 133 10.18 3.27 -6.17
C HIS A 133 10.80 2.74 -4.88
N LEU A 134 10.27 1.61 -4.40
CA LEU A 134 10.89 0.83 -3.36
C LEU A 134 11.63 -0.34 -3.99
N SER A 135 12.91 -0.48 -3.64
CA SER A 135 13.74 -1.58 -4.12
C SER A 135 14.54 -2.19 -2.98
N VAL A 136 14.54 -3.51 -2.91
CA VAL A 136 15.31 -4.25 -1.92
C VAL A 136 16.59 -4.74 -2.57
N LEU A 137 17.72 -4.43 -1.94
CA LEU A 137 19.01 -4.99 -2.27
C LEU A 137 19.67 -5.49 -0.98
N ASP A 138 19.86 -6.81 -0.89
CA ASP A 138 20.32 -7.49 0.32
C ASP A 138 19.42 -7.11 1.54
N ASP A 139 20.03 -6.67 2.64
CA ASP A 139 19.32 -6.25 3.87
C ASP A 139 19.02 -4.74 3.88
N THR A 140 18.84 -4.13 2.72
CA THR A 140 18.63 -2.68 2.60
C THR A 140 17.49 -2.38 1.65
N LEU A 141 16.54 -1.57 2.13
CA LEU A 141 15.46 -1.00 1.33
C LEU A 141 15.90 0.38 0.83
N TYR A 142 15.83 0.59 -0.46
CA TYR A 142 16.08 1.87 -1.11
C TYR A 142 14.76 2.49 -1.58
N PHE A 143 14.64 3.80 -1.42
CA PHE A 143 13.46 4.54 -1.84
C PHE A 143 13.81 5.99 -2.21
N VAL A 144 12.93 6.64 -2.94
CA VAL A 144 13.05 8.04 -3.30
C VAL A 144 12.15 8.87 -2.40
N ALA A 145 12.72 9.91 -1.77
CA ALA A 145 11.97 10.83 -0.91
C ALA A 145 12.54 12.25 -1.01
N ASN A 146 11.73 13.23 -0.62
CA ASN A 146 12.09 14.65 -0.60
C ASN A 146 12.16 15.13 0.85
N ASP A 147 13.28 15.73 1.26
CA ASP A 147 13.48 16.28 2.60
C ASP A 147 13.09 17.77 2.71
N GLY A 148 12.45 18.33 1.69
CA GLY A 148 12.05 19.72 1.64
C GLY A 148 13.18 20.72 1.36
N THR A 149 14.43 20.25 1.29
CA THR A 149 15.62 21.08 1.13
C THR A 149 16.37 20.75 -0.15
N ASN A 150 16.60 19.46 -0.39
CA ASN A 150 17.44 18.97 -1.49
C ASN A 150 16.63 18.42 -2.68
N GLY A 151 15.30 18.39 -2.58
CA GLY A 151 14.45 17.78 -3.60
C GLY A 151 14.32 16.28 -3.44
N PHE A 152 14.03 15.57 -4.55
CA PHE A 152 13.93 14.12 -4.53
C PHE A 152 15.31 13.49 -4.59
N GLU A 153 15.66 12.72 -3.56
CA GLU A 153 16.94 12.04 -3.40
C GLU A 153 16.74 10.55 -3.11
N LEU A 154 17.80 9.78 -3.30
CA LEU A 154 17.83 8.36 -2.95
C LEU A 154 18.08 8.19 -1.44
N TRP A 155 17.17 7.50 -0.78
CA TRP A 155 17.24 7.16 0.63
C TRP A 155 17.41 5.66 0.83
N LYS A 156 17.89 5.28 2.00
CA LYS A 156 17.98 3.87 2.40
C LYS A 156 17.52 3.66 3.83
N TYR A 157 16.93 2.49 4.05
CA TYR A 157 16.55 1.95 5.35
C TYR A 157 17.11 0.53 5.48
N SER A 158 17.77 0.21 6.59
CA SER A 158 18.32 -1.13 6.88
C SER A 158 17.67 -1.67 8.15
N LEU A 159 17.40 -2.99 8.18
CA LEU A 159 16.88 -3.70 9.34
C LEU A 159 17.91 -3.79 10.47
#